data_38d4d31c6409983709013402dc8fb758
#
_entry.id   38d4d31c6409983709013402dc8fb758
#
_cell.length_a   1.000
_cell.length_b   1.000
_cell.length_c   1.000
_cell.angle_alpha   90.00
_cell.angle_beta   90.00
_cell.angle_gamma   90.00
#
_symmetry.space_group_name_H-M   'P 1'
#
loop_
_entity.id
_entity.type
_entity.pdbx_description
1 polymer ?
#
loop_
_entity_poly.entity_id
_entity_poly.type
_entity_poly.pdbx_seq_one_letter_code
_entity_poly.pdbx_strand_id
1 'polypeptide(L)'
;MKKWGVLGVLLLMLVILLPYKANASVLTKKGGVNYYNGQKETYYNLNMSRIYARADANFGSHHKKWIREDGVKMYGPYVVLAVNFRKYPYGTTDIPTSLGLGIALDTGAFATETNLDQVDVAVDW
;
A
#
# COMPACT_ATOMS: atom_id res chain seq x y z
N MET A 1 31.34 -12.72 34.36
CA MET A 1 31.15 -13.27 33.01
C MET A 1 29.71 -13.15 32.50
N LYS A 2 28.70 -13.46 33.30
CA LYS A 2 27.29 -13.33 32.90
C LYS A 2 26.86 -11.90 32.55
N LYS A 3 27.49 -10.88 33.12
CA LYS A 3 27.21 -9.46 32.85
C LYS A 3 27.59 -9.01 31.43
N TRP A 4 28.59 -9.62 30.83
CA TRP A 4 29.07 -9.25 29.50
C TRP A 4 28.12 -9.69 28.38
N GLY A 5 27.49 -10.86 28.52
CA GLY A 5 26.55 -11.36 27.53
C GLY A 5 25.27 -10.51 27.44
N VAL A 6 24.80 -10.01 28.57
CA VAL A 6 23.60 -9.14 28.63
C VAL A 6 23.84 -7.79 27.97
N LEU A 7 25.01 -7.19 28.18
CA LEU A 7 25.40 -5.93 27.57
C LEU A 7 25.54 -6.06 26.02
N GLY A 8 26.11 -7.17 25.56
CA GLY A 8 26.24 -7.43 24.12
C GLY A 8 24.90 -7.59 23.44
N VAL A 9 23.94 -8.25 24.06
CA VAL A 9 22.59 -8.44 23.51
C VAL A 9 21.84 -7.10 23.42
N LEU A 10 21.94 -6.26 24.46
CA LEU A 10 21.30 -4.93 24.45
C LEU A 10 21.86 -4.01 23.38
N LEU A 11 23.18 -4.01 23.16
CA LEU A 11 23.83 -3.23 22.10
C LEU A 11 23.41 -3.70 20.71
N LEU A 12 23.27 -5.01 20.49
CA LEU A 12 22.79 -5.55 19.22
C LEU A 12 21.35 -5.14 18.93
N MET A 13 20.47 -5.15 19.90
CA MET A 13 19.08 -4.71 19.72
C MET A 13 18.98 -3.23 19.38
N LEU A 14 19.79 -2.37 19.96
CA LEU A 14 19.83 -0.94 19.64
C LEU A 14 20.30 -0.69 18.21
N VAL A 15 21.31 -1.40 17.74
CA VAL A 15 21.84 -1.26 16.37
C VAL A 15 20.82 -1.72 15.33
N ILE A 16 20.02 -2.75 15.62
CA ILE A 16 18.98 -3.25 14.71
C ILE A 16 17.79 -2.28 14.61
N LEU A 17 17.42 -1.63 15.71
CA LEU A 17 16.26 -0.73 15.74
C LEU A 17 16.52 0.61 15.03
N LEU A 18 17.73 1.15 15.07
CA LEU A 18 18.05 2.45 14.50
C LEU A 18 17.93 2.51 12.96
N PRO A 19 18.47 1.55 12.17
CA PRO A 19 18.32 1.58 10.71
C PRO A 19 16.87 1.37 10.25
N TYR A 20 16.06 0.65 11.02
CA TYR A 20 14.69 0.34 10.66
C TYR A 20 13.78 1.57 10.68
N LYS A 21 13.98 2.49 11.62
CA LYS A 21 13.19 3.73 11.72
C LYS A 21 13.59 4.77 10.68
N ALA A 22 14.86 4.78 10.27
CA ALA A 22 15.40 5.80 9.36
C ALA A 22 14.92 5.64 7.92
N ASN A 23 14.43 4.46 7.52
CA ASN A 23 14.06 4.13 6.13
C ASN A 23 12.56 4.05 5.89
N ALA A 24 11.73 4.40 6.90
CA ALA A 24 10.28 4.44 6.73
C ALA A 24 9.89 5.64 5.89
N SER A 25 9.47 5.41 4.65
CA SER A 25 8.95 6.43 3.76
C SER A 25 7.49 6.18 3.46
N VAL A 26 6.75 7.26 3.22
CA VAL A 26 5.31 7.25 2.97
C VAL A 26 5.02 8.03 1.71
N LEU A 27 4.12 7.52 0.89
CA LEU A 27 3.62 8.26 -0.27
C LEU A 27 2.88 9.51 0.20
N THR A 28 3.22 10.66 -0.39
CA THR A 28 2.58 11.95 -0.12
C THR A 28 2.17 12.62 -1.42
N LYS A 29 1.18 13.51 -1.33
CA LYS A 29 0.77 14.34 -2.47
C LYS A 29 1.94 15.14 -3.04
N LYS A 30 2.72 15.75 -2.17
CA LYS A 30 3.87 16.58 -2.57
C LYS A 30 4.99 15.76 -3.17
N GLY A 31 5.28 14.59 -2.61
CA GLY A 31 6.32 13.69 -3.11
C GLY A 31 6.00 13.07 -4.45
N GLY A 32 4.75 12.71 -4.65
CA GLY A 32 4.24 12.15 -5.91
C GLY A 32 4.61 10.70 -6.17
N VAL A 33 5.76 10.26 -5.70
CA VAL A 33 6.28 8.90 -5.87
C VAL A 33 6.93 8.46 -4.57
N ASN A 34 6.74 7.19 -4.24
CA ASN A 34 7.39 6.56 -3.09
C ASN A 34 7.81 5.14 -3.45
N TYR A 35 8.84 4.64 -2.81
CA TYR A 35 9.26 3.25 -2.95
C TYR A 35 9.11 2.55 -1.61
N TYR A 36 8.33 1.49 -1.59
CA TYR A 36 8.00 0.77 -0.39
C TYR A 36 7.98 -0.73 -0.68
N ASN A 37 8.73 -1.49 0.10
CA ASN A 37 8.75 -2.96 0.02
C ASN A 37 9.01 -3.47 -1.42
N GLY A 38 9.94 -2.82 -2.13
CA GLY A 38 10.28 -3.17 -3.51
C GLY A 38 9.26 -2.74 -4.55
N GLN A 39 8.26 -1.95 -4.19
CA GLN A 39 7.24 -1.45 -5.09
C GLN A 39 7.34 0.06 -5.28
N LYS A 40 7.13 0.50 -6.50
CA LYS A 40 6.93 1.92 -6.81
C LYS A 40 5.48 2.28 -6.52
N GLU A 41 5.28 3.27 -5.67
CA GLU A 41 3.97 3.80 -5.35
C GLU A 41 3.78 5.15 -6.05
N THR A 42 2.67 5.29 -6.74
CA THR A 42 2.16 6.55 -7.28
C THR A 42 0.73 6.74 -6.79
N TYR A 43 0.08 7.85 -7.15
CA TYR A 43 -1.32 8.06 -6.78
C TYR A 43 -2.12 8.59 -7.96
N TYR A 44 -3.43 8.38 -7.92
CA TYR A 44 -4.36 8.90 -8.91
C TYR A 44 -5.67 9.29 -8.24
N ASN A 45 -6.36 10.23 -8.85
CA ASN A 45 -7.69 10.67 -8.41
C ASN A 45 -8.69 10.40 -9.55
N LEU A 46 -9.61 9.49 -9.30
CA LEU A 46 -10.64 9.08 -10.24
C LEU A 46 -11.96 8.93 -9.50
N ASN A 47 -13.07 9.17 -10.16
CA ASN A 47 -14.39 8.82 -9.62
C ASN A 47 -14.48 7.29 -9.49
N MET A 48 -14.68 6.81 -8.27
CA MET A 48 -14.66 5.38 -7.95
C MET A 48 -15.98 4.65 -8.17
N SER A 49 -17.04 5.32 -8.64
CA SER A 49 -18.38 4.74 -8.71
C SER A 49 -18.42 3.42 -9.49
N ARG A 50 -17.77 3.37 -10.63
CA ARG A 50 -17.73 2.14 -11.47
C ARG A 50 -16.87 1.05 -10.82
N ILE A 51 -15.77 1.43 -10.22
CA ILE A 51 -14.85 0.52 -9.55
C ILE A 51 -15.53 -0.10 -8.34
N TYR A 52 -16.21 0.71 -7.53
CA TYR A 52 -16.96 0.22 -6.37
C TYR A 52 -18.16 -0.65 -6.78
N ALA A 53 -18.88 -0.28 -7.83
CA ALA A 53 -20.01 -1.09 -8.31
C ALA A 53 -19.54 -2.49 -8.75
N ARG A 54 -18.42 -2.57 -9.45
CA ARG A 54 -17.82 -3.84 -9.84
C ARG A 54 -17.37 -4.65 -8.64
N ALA A 55 -16.74 -4.01 -7.67
CA ALA A 55 -16.30 -4.66 -6.45
C ALA A 55 -17.48 -5.21 -5.65
N ASP A 56 -18.54 -4.43 -5.49
CA ASP A 56 -19.75 -4.87 -4.80
C ASP A 56 -20.42 -6.05 -5.51
N ALA A 57 -20.43 -6.06 -6.84
CA ALA A 57 -20.97 -7.17 -7.62
C ALA A 57 -20.17 -8.46 -7.42
N ASN A 58 -18.86 -8.36 -7.18
CA ASN A 58 -17.99 -9.53 -6.99
C ASN A 58 -17.85 -9.96 -5.53
N PHE A 59 -17.90 -9.03 -4.58
CA PHE A 59 -17.56 -9.28 -3.18
C PHE A 59 -18.70 -8.97 -2.19
N GLY A 60 -19.82 -8.47 -2.67
CA GLY A 60 -20.95 -8.06 -1.85
C GLY A 60 -20.97 -6.57 -1.54
N SER A 61 -22.17 -6.01 -1.42
CA SER A 61 -22.40 -4.56 -1.25
C SER A 61 -22.24 -4.08 0.20
N HIS A 62 -21.92 -4.97 1.11
CA HIS A 62 -21.80 -4.65 2.54
C HIS A 62 -20.50 -3.93 2.91
N HIS A 63 -19.53 -3.85 2.00
CA HIS A 63 -18.25 -3.19 2.26
C HIS A 63 -18.42 -1.68 2.28
N LYS A 64 -17.89 -1.03 3.31
CA LYS A 64 -17.91 0.43 3.41
C LYS A 64 -17.02 1.05 2.34
N LYS A 65 -17.55 2.03 1.59
CA LYS A 65 -16.79 2.86 0.65
C LYS A 65 -16.63 4.22 1.30
N TRP A 66 -15.40 4.67 1.51
CA TRP A 66 -15.15 5.90 2.26
C TRP A 66 -13.79 6.50 1.92
N ILE A 67 -13.58 7.75 2.34
CA ILE A 67 -12.32 8.45 2.20
C ILE A 67 -11.74 8.64 3.59
N ARG A 68 -10.52 8.15 3.79
CA ARG A 68 -9.80 8.28 5.04
C ARG A 68 -9.39 9.74 5.27
N GLU A 69 -9.04 10.14 6.50
CA GLU A 69 -8.67 11.52 6.83
C GLU A 69 -7.52 12.06 5.99
N ASP A 70 -6.58 11.21 5.60
CA ASP A 70 -5.45 11.59 4.75
C ASP A 70 -5.79 11.64 3.26
N GLY A 71 -7.04 11.45 2.89
CA GLY A 71 -7.52 11.49 1.52
C GLY A 71 -7.41 10.19 0.74
N VAL A 72 -6.99 9.11 1.38
CA VAL A 72 -6.90 7.80 0.73
C VAL A 72 -8.29 7.20 0.58
N LYS A 73 -8.61 6.73 -0.62
CA LYS A 73 -9.90 6.10 -0.92
C LYS A 73 -9.87 4.64 -0.47
N MET A 74 -10.90 4.24 0.26
CA MET A 74 -10.96 2.97 0.96
C MET A 74 -12.13 2.11 0.48
N TYR A 75 -11.91 0.80 0.46
CA TYR A 75 -12.95 -0.21 0.31
C TYR A 75 -12.88 -1.14 1.52
N GLY A 76 -13.85 -1.02 2.44
CA GLY A 76 -13.75 -1.65 3.75
C GLY A 76 -12.48 -1.21 4.47
N PRO A 77 -11.67 -2.13 4.99
CA PRO A 77 -10.43 -1.80 5.69
C PRO A 77 -9.24 -1.60 4.75
N TYR A 78 -9.44 -1.69 3.43
CA TYR A 78 -8.35 -1.71 2.45
C TYR A 78 -8.21 -0.41 1.69
N VAL A 79 -6.96 -0.03 1.43
CA VAL A 79 -6.59 1.03 0.48
C VAL A 79 -6.93 0.56 -0.94
N VAL A 80 -7.64 1.37 -1.73
CA VAL A 80 -7.96 1.02 -3.12
C VAL A 80 -6.73 1.24 -4.00
N LEU A 81 -6.36 0.19 -4.73
CA LEU A 81 -5.19 0.20 -5.60
C LEU A 81 -5.56 -0.14 -7.04
N ALA A 82 -4.93 0.59 -7.97
CA ALA A 82 -4.71 0.11 -9.32
C ALA A 82 -3.37 -0.61 -9.38
N VAL A 83 -3.36 -1.80 -9.95
CA VAL A 83 -2.19 -2.70 -9.94
C VAL A 83 -2.04 -3.39 -11.28
N ASN A 84 -0.92 -4.09 -11.45
CA ASN A 84 -0.77 -5.04 -12.54
C ASN A 84 -1.40 -6.38 -12.12
N PHE A 85 -2.45 -6.79 -12.81
CA PHE A 85 -3.19 -8.02 -12.48
C PHE A 85 -2.38 -9.29 -12.74
N ARG A 86 -1.26 -9.21 -13.41
CA ARG A 86 -0.32 -10.34 -13.53
C ARG A 86 0.36 -10.65 -12.20
N LYS A 87 0.63 -9.63 -11.39
CA LYS A 87 1.22 -9.78 -10.07
C LYS A 87 0.15 -9.96 -8.99
N TYR A 88 -0.85 -9.10 -9.02
CA TYR A 88 -1.96 -9.12 -8.07
C TYR A 88 -3.28 -9.26 -8.83
N PRO A 89 -3.81 -10.47 -8.97
CA PRO A 89 -5.11 -10.66 -9.62
C PRO A 89 -6.20 -9.80 -8.98
N TYR A 90 -7.23 -9.48 -9.75
CA TYR A 90 -8.36 -8.70 -9.28
C TYR A 90 -8.91 -9.25 -7.95
N GLY A 91 -9.09 -8.39 -6.97
CA GLY A 91 -9.60 -8.75 -5.65
C GLY A 91 -8.54 -9.22 -4.65
N THR A 92 -7.26 -9.30 -5.04
CA THR A 92 -6.18 -9.60 -4.10
C THR A 92 -6.18 -8.58 -2.97
N THR A 93 -6.16 -9.06 -1.72
CA THR A 93 -6.15 -8.23 -0.51
C THR A 93 -4.78 -8.27 0.16
N ASP A 94 -4.65 -7.46 1.21
CA ASP A 94 -3.47 -7.41 2.08
C ASP A 94 -2.17 -7.09 1.32
N ILE A 95 -2.29 -6.32 0.24
CA ILE A 95 -1.14 -5.82 -0.52
C ILE A 95 -0.44 -4.76 0.33
N PRO A 96 0.84 -4.95 0.71
CA PRO A 96 1.54 -3.99 1.54
C PRO A 96 1.78 -2.67 0.79
N THR A 97 1.39 -1.55 1.41
CA THR A 97 1.74 -0.21 0.93
C THR A 97 2.15 0.66 2.10
N SER A 98 2.80 1.78 1.82
CA SER A 98 3.17 2.75 2.85
C SER A 98 1.96 3.40 3.52
N LEU A 99 0.79 3.32 2.89
CA LEU A 99 -0.47 3.91 3.37
C LEU A 99 -1.41 2.88 4.01
N GLY A 100 -1.01 1.63 4.07
CA GLY A 100 -1.79 0.55 4.65
C GLY A 100 -1.95 -0.63 3.70
N LEU A 101 -2.67 -1.66 4.15
CA LEU A 101 -2.95 -2.83 3.34
C LEU A 101 -3.96 -2.51 2.25
N GLY A 102 -3.66 -2.92 1.02
CA GLY A 102 -4.44 -2.59 -0.15
C GLY A 102 -5.22 -3.75 -0.73
N ILE A 103 -6.15 -3.40 -1.63
CA ILE A 103 -6.95 -4.32 -2.42
C ILE A 103 -6.84 -3.96 -3.92
N ALA A 104 -6.65 -4.96 -4.75
CA ALA A 104 -6.52 -4.81 -6.19
C ALA A 104 -7.91 -4.68 -6.84
N LEU A 105 -8.40 -3.46 -7.02
CA LEU A 105 -9.71 -3.20 -7.63
C LEU A 105 -9.62 -2.57 -9.01
N ASP A 106 -8.47 -2.06 -9.40
CA ASP A 106 -8.29 -1.29 -10.63
C ASP A 106 -6.96 -1.63 -11.30
N THR A 107 -6.80 -1.20 -12.52
CA THR A 107 -5.56 -1.29 -13.28
C THR A 107 -5.42 -0.05 -14.14
N GLY A 108 -4.26 0.17 -14.71
CA GLY A 108 -3.99 1.35 -15.53
C GLY A 108 -2.99 1.09 -16.64
N ALA A 109 -2.73 2.13 -17.42
CA ALA A 109 -1.81 2.04 -18.57
C ALA A 109 -0.37 1.67 -18.18
N PHE A 110 0.02 1.92 -16.92
CA PHE A 110 1.34 1.52 -16.40
C PHE A 110 1.50 0.00 -16.32
N ALA A 111 0.41 -0.75 -16.26
CA ALA A 111 0.41 -2.20 -16.03
C ALA A 111 0.78 -2.95 -17.33
N THR A 112 2.06 -2.95 -17.64
CA THR A 112 2.64 -3.61 -18.81
C THR A 112 3.29 -4.94 -18.44
N GLU A 113 3.76 -5.68 -19.44
CA GLU A 113 4.45 -6.96 -19.22
C GLU A 113 5.73 -6.84 -18.39
N THR A 114 6.35 -5.68 -18.39
CA THR A 114 7.61 -5.44 -17.72
C THR A 114 7.49 -4.60 -16.43
N ASN A 115 6.34 -3.96 -16.20
CA ASN A 115 6.11 -3.13 -15.02
C ASN A 115 5.15 -3.81 -14.04
N LEU A 116 5.67 -4.81 -13.31
CA LEU A 116 4.87 -5.59 -12.35
C LEU A 116 4.81 -4.97 -10.97
N ASP A 117 5.79 -4.14 -10.61
CA ASP A 117 6.04 -3.71 -9.23
C ASP A 117 5.58 -2.27 -8.95
N GLN A 118 4.67 -1.75 -9.75
CA GLN A 118 4.05 -0.45 -9.49
C GLN A 118 2.63 -0.64 -8.97
N VAL A 119 2.29 0.11 -7.92
CA VAL A 119 0.94 0.26 -7.42
C VAL A 119 0.56 1.73 -7.47
N ASP A 120 -0.69 2.01 -7.82
CA ASP A 120 -1.23 3.36 -7.96
C ASP A 120 -2.36 3.52 -6.95
N VAL A 121 -2.19 4.41 -5.98
CA VAL A 121 -3.09 4.53 -4.84
C VAL A 121 -4.21 5.51 -5.19
N ALA A 122 -5.45 5.08 -5.01
CA ALA A 122 -6.61 5.93 -5.21
C ALA A 122 -6.75 6.93 -4.06
N VAL A 123 -6.75 8.21 -4.40
CA VAL A 123 -6.81 9.32 -3.44
C VAL A 123 -7.73 10.43 -3.96
N ASP A 124 -8.07 11.36 -3.08
CA ASP A 124 -8.77 12.60 -3.44
C ASP A 124 -7.86 13.84 -3.44
N TRP A 125 -6.59 13.63 -3.45
CA TRP A 125 -5.55 14.66 -3.41
C TRP A 125 -5.59 15.64 -4.57
#